data_92edd387d2f01c2ae15d20bc436f11b2
#
_entry.id   92edd387d2f01c2ae15d20bc436f11b2
#
_cell.length_a   1.000
_cell.length_b   1.000
_cell.length_c   1.000
_cell.angle_alpha   90.00
_cell.angle_beta   90.00
_cell.angle_gamma   90.00
#
_symmetry.space_group_name_H-M   'P 1'
#
loop_
_entity.id
_entity.type
_entity.pdbx_description
1 polymer ?
#
loop_
_entity_poly.entity_id
_entity_poly.type
_entity_poly.pdbx_seq_one_letter_code
_entity_poly.pdbx_strand_id
1 'polypeptide(L)'
;TSTGENECGFFWGAYLNRNECYDETNGEPDVIKALIEILLDRHLVKYNSSDARAITQKKAEEPITPQEAIMRTEGTVFPVADIKDYLESIGPKKEAFLSFHFIGELIYNNFGEFFWIPTWDKFPLRAYDSSDTDRSGCLEIFEMPSKNANGEIPRGRYIAGIDPIDADTGASLFSIFVMDTFTDRIVAEYTGRPRLANDAYEISLRLLKFFNAEANYEKNLKGLFSYFDARNCLHYLCNTPQVLKDMDMVKSTNLYGNNAKGTHANLEINKWGRLLQAQYMSTRYNEGDEEDLSLKLHHIRTIPYLEECIAWNSDGNFDRVSAMGMLFI
;
A
#
# COMPACT_ATOMS: atom_id res chain seq x y z
N THR A 1 8.97 -6.57 30.11
CA THR A 1 9.77 -5.68 30.97
C THR A 1 11.16 -6.26 31.17
N SER A 2 12.20 -5.43 31.18
CA SER A 2 13.60 -5.85 31.37
C SER A 2 13.87 -6.48 32.73
N THR A 3 12.95 -6.40 33.67
CA THR A 3 13.04 -6.93 35.04
C THR A 3 12.31 -8.26 35.23
N GLY A 4 11.60 -8.77 34.20
CA GLY A 4 10.78 -9.98 34.34
C GLY A 4 9.53 -9.80 35.19
N GLU A 5 9.22 -8.59 35.65
CA GLU A 5 7.98 -8.26 36.34
C GLU A 5 6.85 -8.15 35.34
N ASN A 6 5.73 -8.82 35.62
CA ASN A 6 4.54 -8.75 34.78
C ASN A 6 3.81 -7.42 35.03
N GLU A 7 3.87 -6.48 34.07
CA GLU A 7 3.02 -5.32 34.05
C GLU A 7 1.68 -5.74 33.41
N CYS A 8 0.60 -5.72 34.19
CA CYS A 8 -0.76 -5.90 33.70
C CYS A 8 -1.35 -4.54 33.35
N GLY A 9 -1.61 -4.30 32.08
CA GLY A 9 -2.46 -3.19 31.65
C GLY A 9 -3.92 -3.48 32.05
N PHE A 10 -4.57 -2.52 32.72
CA PHE A 10 -6.00 -2.60 32.98
C PHE A 10 -6.78 -1.97 31.82
N PHE A 11 -7.70 -2.72 31.23
CA PHE A 11 -8.56 -2.23 30.18
C PHE A 11 -9.98 -1.99 30.73
N TRP A 12 -10.50 -0.79 30.49
CA TRP A 12 -11.88 -0.42 30.80
C TRP A 12 -12.60 -0.11 29.47
N GLY A 13 -13.46 -1.02 29.01
CA GLY A 13 -14.21 -0.84 27.78
C GLY A 13 -15.25 0.28 27.86
N ALA A 14 -15.42 1.04 26.79
CA ALA A 14 -16.36 2.16 26.73
C ALA A 14 -17.81 1.76 27.05
N TYR A 15 -18.15 0.49 26.77
CA TYR A 15 -19.47 -0.07 27.09
C TYR A 15 -19.79 -0.17 28.59
N LEU A 16 -18.78 -0.04 29.46
CA LEU A 16 -18.97 -0.06 30.91
C LEU A 16 -19.31 1.33 31.48
N ASN A 17 -19.17 2.39 30.69
CA ASN A 17 -19.36 3.75 31.14
C ASN A 17 -20.13 4.61 30.10
N ARG A 18 -20.95 3.98 29.26
CA ARG A 18 -21.72 4.67 28.24
C ARG A 18 -22.90 5.38 28.88
N ASN A 19 -23.08 6.68 28.60
CA ASN A 19 -24.22 7.46 29.10
C ASN A 19 -25.55 6.83 28.64
N GLU A 20 -26.55 6.89 29.51
CA GLU A 20 -27.90 6.37 29.26
C GLU A 20 -28.00 4.84 29.05
N CYS A 21 -26.93 4.12 29.26
CA CYS A 21 -26.86 2.66 29.15
C CYS A 21 -26.64 2.02 30.52
N TYR A 22 -27.58 2.27 31.45
CA TYR A 22 -27.60 1.69 32.78
C TYR A 22 -28.99 1.09 33.08
N ASP A 23 -28.97 0.02 33.87
CA ASP A 23 -30.21 -0.53 34.42
C ASP A 23 -30.79 0.45 35.48
N GLU A 24 -31.99 0.95 35.25
CA GLU A 24 -32.65 1.94 36.14
C GLU A 24 -32.90 1.41 37.52
N THR A 25 -32.93 0.08 37.73
CA THR A 25 -33.27 -0.54 39.01
C THR A 25 -32.07 -0.73 39.93
N ASN A 26 -30.88 -0.99 39.39
CA ASN A 26 -29.68 -1.29 40.19
C ASN A 26 -28.47 -0.39 39.85
N GLY A 27 -28.58 0.44 38.79
CA GLY A 27 -27.51 1.34 38.35
C GLY A 27 -26.30 0.64 37.70
N GLU A 28 -26.41 -0.66 37.37
CA GLU A 28 -25.34 -1.38 36.68
C GLU A 28 -25.34 -1.07 35.19
N PRO A 29 -24.16 -1.13 34.49
CA PRO A 29 -24.11 -0.90 33.07
C PRO A 29 -24.91 -1.96 32.28
N ASP A 30 -25.80 -1.50 31.41
CA ASP A 30 -26.42 -2.34 30.38
C ASP A 30 -25.43 -2.51 29.21
N VAL A 31 -24.56 -3.50 29.35
CA VAL A 31 -23.46 -3.78 28.40
C VAL A 31 -23.99 -4.04 26.99
N ILE A 32 -25.13 -4.73 26.87
CA ILE A 32 -25.69 -5.09 25.55
C ILE A 32 -26.19 -3.82 24.85
N LYS A 33 -26.96 -3.00 25.54
CA LYS A 33 -27.46 -1.72 25.02
C LYS A 33 -26.29 -0.82 24.62
N ALA A 34 -25.29 -0.68 25.50
CA ALA A 34 -24.09 0.13 25.25
C ALA A 34 -23.29 -0.33 24.01
N LEU A 35 -23.10 -1.64 23.84
CA LEU A 35 -22.41 -2.19 22.66
C LEU A 35 -23.19 -1.93 21.37
N ILE A 36 -24.52 -2.10 21.39
CA ILE A 36 -25.37 -1.81 20.22
C ILE A 36 -25.26 -0.34 19.84
N GLU A 37 -25.36 0.58 20.80
CA GLU A 37 -25.25 2.02 20.52
C GLU A 37 -23.86 2.41 19.99
N ILE A 38 -22.76 1.88 20.58
CA ILE A 38 -21.41 2.14 20.08
C ILE A 38 -21.25 1.65 18.64
N LEU A 39 -21.79 0.47 18.32
CA LEU A 39 -21.70 -0.10 16.95
C LEU A 39 -22.55 0.70 15.96
N LEU A 40 -23.73 1.19 16.37
CA LEU A 40 -24.55 2.08 15.54
C LEU A 40 -23.86 3.41 15.26
N ASP A 41 -23.27 4.03 16.28
CA ASP A 41 -22.49 5.27 16.13
C ASP A 41 -21.30 5.07 15.16
N ARG A 42 -20.58 3.96 15.30
CA ARG A 42 -19.48 3.61 14.38
C ARG A 42 -19.97 3.43 12.95
N HIS A 43 -21.12 2.77 12.79
CA HIS A 43 -21.76 2.62 11.50
C HIS A 43 -22.11 3.98 10.87
N LEU A 44 -22.72 4.87 11.63
CA LEU A 44 -23.07 6.21 11.17
C LEU A 44 -21.82 7.04 10.81
N VAL A 45 -20.77 6.97 11.61
CA VAL A 45 -19.49 7.64 11.31
C VAL A 45 -18.90 7.11 10.00
N LYS A 46 -18.91 5.79 9.81
CA LYS A 46 -18.37 5.16 8.59
C LYS A 46 -19.11 5.61 7.31
N TYR A 47 -20.44 5.78 7.39
CA TYR A 47 -21.26 6.16 6.23
C TYR A 47 -21.29 7.67 5.97
N ASN A 48 -21.19 8.50 7.01
CA ASN A 48 -21.38 9.94 6.88
C ASN A 48 -20.08 10.74 6.82
N SER A 49 -18.95 10.14 7.20
CA SER A 49 -17.66 10.84 7.21
C SER A 49 -16.92 10.64 5.89
N SER A 50 -16.40 11.73 5.35
CA SER A 50 -15.42 11.71 4.23
C SER A 50 -13.97 11.55 4.72
N ASP A 51 -13.71 11.59 6.03
CA ASP A 51 -12.38 11.39 6.60
C ASP A 51 -12.14 9.89 6.85
N ALA A 52 -11.19 9.31 6.13
CA ALA A 52 -10.79 7.91 6.28
C ALA A 52 -10.34 7.52 7.71
N ARG A 53 -9.97 8.52 8.56
CA ARG A 53 -9.56 8.31 9.95
C ARG A 53 -10.72 8.33 10.94
N ALA A 54 -11.89 8.81 10.54
CA ALA A 54 -13.01 9.05 11.47
C ALA A 54 -13.40 7.80 12.25
N ILE A 55 -13.43 6.63 11.59
CA ILE A 55 -13.74 5.36 12.24
C ILE A 55 -12.63 4.91 13.20
N THR A 56 -11.36 5.10 12.83
CA THR A 56 -10.21 4.77 13.70
C THR A 56 -10.22 5.64 14.96
N GLN A 57 -10.47 6.94 14.80
CA GLN A 57 -10.60 7.86 15.90
C GLN A 57 -11.77 7.48 16.81
N LYS A 58 -12.95 7.19 16.25
CA LYS A 58 -14.11 6.77 17.02
C LYS A 58 -13.88 5.48 17.80
N LYS A 59 -13.18 4.48 17.22
CA LYS A 59 -12.79 3.25 17.91
C LYS A 59 -11.81 3.52 19.07
N ALA A 60 -10.83 4.42 18.89
CA ALA A 60 -9.88 4.78 19.93
C ALA A 60 -10.52 5.60 21.07
N GLU A 61 -11.49 6.47 20.77
CA GLU A 61 -12.22 7.26 21.75
C GLU A 61 -13.21 6.42 22.56
N GLU A 62 -13.85 5.44 21.93
CA GLU A 62 -14.81 4.53 22.55
C GLU A 62 -14.41 3.06 22.31
N PRO A 63 -13.31 2.57 22.95
CA PRO A 63 -12.79 1.25 22.69
C PRO A 63 -13.68 0.15 23.28
N ILE A 64 -13.92 -0.88 22.46
CA ILE A 64 -14.60 -2.12 22.87
C ILE A 64 -13.57 -3.19 23.27
N THR A 65 -12.38 -3.13 22.69
CA THR A 65 -11.28 -4.07 22.95
C THR A 65 -10.01 -3.35 23.43
N PRO A 66 -9.10 -4.04 24.13
CA PRO A 66 -7.81 -3.47 24.52
C PRO A 66 -7.01 -2.96 23.31
N GLN A 67 -7.09 -3.64 22.17
CA GLN A 67 -6.39 -3.27 20.94
C GLN A 67 -6.88 -1.92 20.41
N GLU A 68 -8.18 -1.64 20.51
CA GLU A 68 -8.73 -0.35 20.11
C GLU A 68 -8.27 0.79 21.02
N ALA A 69 -8.12 0.54 22.33
CA ALA A 69 -7.67 1.54 23.29
C ALA A 69 -6.24 2.02 23.06
N ILE A 70 -5.39 1.20 22.43
CA ILE A 70 -4.00 1.54 22.12
C ILE A 70 -3.79 1.95 20.65
N MET A 71 -4.89 2.14 19.89
CA MET A 71 -4.78 2.62 18.51
C MET A 71 -4.19 4.04 18.50
N ARG A 72 -3.12 4.22 17.70
CA ARG A 72 -2.60 5.55 17.42
C ARG A 72 -3.51 6.25 16.42
N THR A 73 -4.10 7.36 16.81
CA THR A 73 -4.92 8.21 15.94
C THR A 73 -4.14 9.41 15.41
N GLU A 74 -3.00 9.73 16.05
CA GLU A 74 -2.13 10.81 15.65
C GLU A 74 -1.03 10.31 14.70
N GLY A 75 -0.78 11.05 13.63
CA GLY A 75 0.36 10.86 12.73
C GLY A 75 0.11 10.03 11.47
N THR A 76 -0.93 9.23 11.36
CA THR A 76 -1.25 8.50 10.13
C THR A 76 -2.56 8.96 9.49
N VAL A 77 -2.57 8.97 8.14
CA VAL A 77 -3.80 9.25 7.35
C VAL A 77 -4.56 7.98 6.98
N PHE A 78 -3.95 6.80 7.21
CA PHE A 78 -4.50 5.51 6.79
C PHE A 78 -5.65 5.04 7.70
N PRO A 79 -6.61 4.27 7.17
CA PRO A 79 -7.73 3.69 7.93
C PRO A 79 -7.25 2.46 8.73
N VAL A 80 -6.42 2.68 9.75
CA VAL A 80 -5.72 1.62 10.52
C VAL A 80 -6.67 0.59 11.10
N ALA A 81 -7.88 1.00 11.53
CA ALA A 81 -8.86 0.07 12.07
C ALA A 81 -9.36 -0.91 11.00
N ASP A 82 -9.75 -0.39 9.82
CA ASP A 82 -10.24 -1.24 8.73
C ASP A 82 -9.13 -2.15 8.20
N ILE A 83 -7.87 -1.66 8.15
CA ILE A 83 -6.71 -2.47 7.74
C ILE A 83 -6.49 -3.62 8.71
N LYS A 84 -6.55 -3.38 10.03
CA LYS A 84 -6.40 -4.43 11.04
C LYS A 84 -7.51 -5.46 10.96
N ASP A 85 -8.76 -5.02 10.86
CA ASP A 85 -9.92 -5.91 10.71
C ASP A 85 -9.77 -6.80 9.47
N TYR A 86 -9.27 -6.24 8.35
CA TYR A 86 -9.00 -7.00 7.14
C TYR A 86 -7.89 -8.03 7.32
N LEU A 87 -6.74 -7.63 7.89
CA LEU A 87 -5.62 -8.54 8.16
C LEU A 87 -6.01 -9.67 9.12
N GLU A 88 -6.81 -9.39 10.14
CA GLU A 88 -7.35 -10.40 11.05
C GLU A 88 -8.26 -11.39 10.30
N SER A 89 -9.05 -10.92 9.34
CA SER A 89 -9.92 -11.78 8.51
C SER A 89 -9.12 -12.72 7.60
N ILE A 90 -7.91 -12.30 7.16
CA ILE A 90 -7.00 -13.11 6.35
C ILE A 90 -6.24 -14.12 7.21
N GLY A 91 -5.92 -13.79 8.47
CA GLY A 91 -5.03 -14.55 9.34
C GLY A 91 -5.30 -16.06 9.34
N PRO A 92 -6.54 -16.54 9.59
CA PRO A 92 -6.87 -17.96 9.57
C PRO A 92 -6.75 -18.64 8.19
N LYS A 93 -6.72 -17.85 7.11
CA LYS A 93 -6.69 -18.32 5.72
C LYS A 93 -5.41 -17.90 5.00
N LYS A 94 -4.39 -17.47 5.73
CA LYS A 94 -3.17 -16.85 5.16
C LYS A 94 -2.48 -17.74 4.13
N GLU A 95 -2.37 -19.04 4.38
CA GLU A 95 -1.76 -19.98 3.42
C GLU A 95 -2.57 -20.08 2.12
N ALA A 96 -3.89 -20.19 2.21
CA ALA A 96 -4.76 -20.19 1.04
C ALA A 96 -4.69 -18.85 0.29
N PHE A 97 -4.67 -17.74 1.01
CA PHE A 97 -4.52 -16.39 0.43
C PHE A 97 -3.21 -16.24 -0.36
N LEU A 98 -2.09 -16.70 0.20
CA LEU A 98 -0.78 -16.64 -0.44
C LEU A 98 -0.61 -17.65 -1.58
N SER A 99 -1.36 -18.75 -1.58
CA SER A 99 -1.29 -19.79 -2.64
C SER A 99 -1.73 -19.30 -4.03
N PHE A 100 -2.47 -18.18 -4.10
CA PHE A 100 -2.86 -17.56 -5.36
C PHE A 100 -1.81 -16.56 -5.90
N HIS A 101 -0.69 -16.36 -5.20
CA HIS A 101 0.35 -15.46 -5.63
C HIS A 101 1.38 -16.21 -6.47
N PHE A 102 1.74 -15.65 -7.62
CA PHE A 102 2.81 -16.18 -8.45
C PHE A 102 4.13 -15.55 -8.02
N ILE A 103 5.02 -16.36 -7.44
CA ILE A 103 6.33 -15.93 -6.95
C ILE A 103 7.38 -16.37 -7.95
N GLY A 104 8.22 -15.45 -8.42
CA GLY A 104 9.22 -15.79 -9.41
C GLY A 104 10.02 -14.60 -9.94
N GLU A 105 10.58 -14.82 -11.12
CA GLU A 105 11.43 -13.86 -11.81
C GLU A 105 11.06 -13.76 -13.30
N LEU A 106 11.34 -12.60 -13.88
CA LEU A 106 11.31 -12.38 -15.32
C LEU A 106 12.73 -12.49 -15.87
N ILE A 107 12.99 -13.47 -16.71
CA ILE A 107 14.32 -13.69 -17.30
C ILE A 107 14.27 -13.60 -18.82
N TYR A 108 15.40 -13.24 -19.44
CA TYR A 108 15.54 -13.25 -20.89
C TYR A 108 15.99 -14.63 -21.40
N ASN A 109 15.41 -15.05 -22.51
CA ASN A 109 15.94 -16.16 -23.29
C ASN A 109 17.11 -15.70 -24.18
N ASN A 110 17.74 -16.64 -24.91
CA ASN A 110 18.84 -16.36 -25.82
C ASN A 110 18.46 -15.49 -27.04
N PHE A 111 17.17 -15.28 -27.28
CA PHE A 111 16.63 -14.45 -28.35
C PHE A 111 16.23 -13.04 -27.90
N GLY A 112 16.44 -12.72 -26.60
CA GLY A 112 16.07 -11.41 -26.05
C GLY A 112 14.59 -11.28 -25.69
N GLU A 113 13.81 -12.36 -25.74
CA GLU A 113 12.46 -12.41 -25.23
C GLU A 113 12.53 -12.69 -23.74
N PHE A 114 11.61 -12.12 -22.95
CA PHE A 114 11.56 -12.42 -21.53
C PHE A 114 10.29 -13.19 -21.19
N PHE A 115 10.38 -14.03 -20.17
CA PHE A 115 9.29 -14.86 -19.72
C PHE A 115 9.34 -15.06 -18.20
N TRP A 116 8.20 -15.40 -17.65
CA TRP A 116 8.02 -15.67 -16.24
C TRP A 116 8.56 -17.05 -15.88
N ILE A 117 9.36 -17.11 -14.81
CA ILE A 117 9.81 -18.37 -14.21
C ILE A 117 9.46 -18.35 -12.72
N PRO A 118 8.70 -19.35 -12.22
CA PRO A 118 8.54 -19.55 -10.79
C PRO A 118 9.89 -19.80 -10.11
N THR A 119 10.10 -19.23 -8.92
CA THR A 119 11.29 -19.50 -8.11
C THR A 119 10.91 -20.29 -6.85
N TRP A 120 11.87 -21.12 -6.38
CA TRP A 120 11.71 -21.93 -5.18
C TRP A 120 12.74 -21.60 -4.10
N ASP A 121 13.73 -20.81 -4.44
CA ASP A 121 14.88 -20.43 -3.63
C ASP A 121 14.92 -18.94 -3.27
N LYS A 122 14.03 -18.15 -3.85
CA LYS A 122 13.86 -16.73 -3.55
C LYS A 122 12.44 -16.47 -3.07
N PHE A 123 12.31 -15.56 -2.12
CA PHE A 123 11.03 -15.22 -1.50
C PHE A 123 10.82 -13.71 -1.50
N PRO A 124 9.58 -13.22 -1.69
CA PRO A 124 9.27 -11.82 -1.49
C PRO A 124 9.54 -11.41 -0.04
N LEU A 125 9.98 -10.18 0.17
CA LEU A 125 10.09 -9.63 1.52
C LEU A 125 8.70 -9.45 2.12
N ARG A 126 8.42 -10.13 3.23
CA ARG A 126 7.10 -10.14 3.89
C ARG A 126 6.99 -9.17 5.06
N ALA A 127 8.10 -8.80 5.69
CA ALA A 127 8.13 -7.80 6.74
C ALA A 127 8.46 -6.43 6.13
N TYR A 128 7.86 -5.38 6.68
CA TYR A 128 8.17 -4.01 6.28
C TYR A 128 9.55 -3.55 6.81
N ASP A 129 10.05 -4.16 7.87
CA ASP A 129 11.38 -3.95 8.43
C ASP A 129 12.09 -5.30 8.49
N SER A 130 12.77 -5.65 7.41
CA SER A 130 13.50 -6.91 7.33
C SER A 130 14.90 -6.78 7.93
N SER A 131 15.19 -7.61 8.93
CA SER A 131 16.53 -7.79 9.48
C SER A 131 17.34 -8.87 8.74
N ASP A 132 16.79 -9.51 7.74
CA ASP A 132 17.42 -10.58 6.98
C ASP A 132 18.69 -10.08 6.26
N THR A 133 19.69 -10.93 6.17
CA THR A 133 20.96 -10.65 5.48
C THR A 133 20.75 -10.59 3.97
N ASP A 134 19.85 -11.40 3.41
CA ASP A 134 19.41 -11.34 2.02
C ASP A 134 18.08 -10.60 1.92
N ARG A 135 18.15 -9.37 1.40
CA ARG A 135 16.99 -8.51 1.14
C ARG A 135 16.73 -8.32 -0.35
N SER A 136 17.27 -9.21 -1.20
CA SER A 136 17.08 -9.09 -2.65
C SER A 136 15.62 -9.24 -3.06
N GLY A 137 14.84 -10.05 -2.33
CA GLY A 137 13.45 -10.30 -2.66
C GLY A 137 13.27 -10.97 -4.03
N CYS A 138 12.02 -11.10 -4.46
CA CYS A 138 11.65 -11.50 -5.82
C CYS A 138 10.30 -10.89 -6.20
N LEU A 139 9.91 -11.05 -7.47
CA LEU A 139 8.61 -10.59 -7.96
C LEU A 139 7.48 -11.42 -7.35
N GLU A 140 6.41 -10.72 -7.01
CA GLU A 140 5.13 -11.30 -6.62
C GLU A 140 4.05 -10.78 -7.55
N ILE A 141 3.44 -11.66 -8.33
CA ILE A 141 2.36 -11.35 -9.26
C ILE A 141 1.05 -11.89 -8.67
N PHE A 142 0.08 -11.01 -8.46
CA PHE A 142 -1.24 -11.34 -7.93
C PHE A 142 -2.21 -11.71 -9.04
N GLU A 143 -2.07 -11.04 -10.20
CA GLU A 143 -2.87 -11.29 -11.40
C GLU A 143 -1.97 -11.17 -12.64
N MET A 144 -2.02 -12.18 -13.50
CA MET A 144 -1.26 -12.17 -14.76
C MET A 144 -1.82 -11.11 -15.72
N PRO A 145 -0.98 -10.49 -16.59
CA PRO A 145 -1.45 -9.47 -17.50
C PRO A 145 -2.48 -10.01 -18.49
N SER A 146 -3.60 -9.30 -18.59
CA SER A 146 -4.67 -9.63 -19.52
C SER A 146 -4.32 -9.18 -20.94
N LYS A 147 -4.55 -10.04 -21.90
CA LYS A 147 -4.30 -9.80 -23.31
C LYS A 147 -5.61 -9.55 -24.08
N ASN A 148 -5.54 -8.71 -25.10
CA ASN A 148 -6.64 -8.52 -26.03
C ASN A 148 -6.79 -9.73 -26.98
N ALA A 149 -7.77 -9.67 -27.90
CA ALA A 149 -8.00 -10.73 -28.87
C ALA A 149 -6.80 -11.01 -29.81
N ASN A 150 -5.90 -10.06 -29.95
CA ASN A 150 -4.68 -10.19 -30.76
C ASN A 150 -3.49 -10.76 -29.96
N GLY A 151 -3.69 -11.09 -28.69
CA GLY A 151 -2.63 -11.59 -27.80
C GLY A 151 -1.71 -10.49 -27.23
N GLU A 152 -2.06 -9.22 -27.40
CA GLU A 152 -1.28 -8.07 -26.95
C GLU A 152 -1.84 -7.50 -25.63
N ILE A 153 -0.97 -6.94 -24.82
CA ILE A 153 -1.36 -6.21 -23.60
C ILE A 153 -1.62 -4.76 -24.00
N PRO A 154 -2.87 -4.24 -23.83
CA PRO A 154 -3.21 -2.87 -24.20
C PRO A 154 -2.36 -1.86 -23.45
N ARG A 155 -1.82 -0.88 -24.18
CA ARG A 155 -1.12 0.25 -23.56
C ARG A 155 -2.11 1.11 -22.76
N GLY A 156 -1.67 1.60 -21.61
CA GLY A 156 -2.51 2.43 -20.73
C GLY A 156 -3.45 1.63 -19.81
N ARG A 157 -3.51 0.29 -19.96
CA ARG A 157 -4.24 -0.56 -19.02
C ARG A 157 -3.54 -0.67 -17.67
N TYR A 158 -2.22 -0.77 -17.70
CA TYR A 158 -1.42 -0.92 -16.48
C TYR A 158 -0.58 0.32 -16.22
N ILE A 159 -0.60 0.77 -14.98
CA ILE A 159 0.23 1.85 -14.48
C ILE A 159 1.10 1.32 -13.32
N ALA A 160 2.20 1.99 -13.04
CA ALA A 160 3.08 1.60 -11.95
C ALA A 160 3.56 2.81 -11.15
N GLY A 161 3.92 2.55 -9.88
CA GLY A 161 4.57 3.52 -9.01
C GLY A 161 5.88 2.96 -8.49
N ILE A 162 6.95 3.76 -8.51
CA ILE A 162 8.30 3.34 -8.12
C ILE A 162 8.87 4.27 -7.07
N ASP A 163 9.38 3.70 -5.99
CA ASP A 163 10.31 4.33 -5.07
C ASP A 163 11.70 3.72 -5.29
N PRO A 164 12.62 4.45 -5.97
CA PRO A 164 13.91 3.91 -6.35
C PRO A 164 14.96 4.08 -5.25
N ILE A 165 16.01 3.26 -5.30
CA ILE A 165 17.27 3.47 -4.57
C ILE A 165 18.34 3.93 -5.57
N ASP A 166 19.38 4.63 -5.09
CA ASP A 166 20.46 5.14 -5.96
C ASP A 166 21.85 4.66 -5.51
N ALA A 167 21.92 3.93 -4.40
CA ALA A 167 23.16 3.42 -3.84
C ALA A 167 23.09 1.89 -3.63
N ASP A 168 24.21 1.21 -3.82
CA ASP A 168 24.32 -0.23 -3.61
C ASP A 168 24.26 -0.60 -2.12
N THR A 169 24.48 0.38 -1.22
CA THR A 169 24.44 0.21 0.24
C THR A 169 23.38 1.10 0.87
N GLY A 170 22.82 0.68 1.99
CA GLY A 170 21.82 1.46 2.74
C GLY A 170 20.69 0.62 3.31
N ALA A 171 19.77 1.27 4.03
CA ALA A 171 18.62 0.63 4.67
C ALA A 171 17.38 0.58 3.77
N SER A 172 17.14 1.60 2.93
CA SER A 172 15.97 1.69 2.07
C SER A 172 15.89 0.56 1.06
N LEU A 173 14.67 0.11 0.78
CA LEU A 173 14.38 -0.88 -0.24
C LEU A 173 13.95 -0.17 -1.53
N PHE A 174 14.23 -0.78 -2.67
CA PHE A 174 13.56 -0.44 -3.91
C PHE A 174 12.17 -1.04 -3.89
N SER A 175 11.15 -0.26 -4.26
CA SER A 175 9.78 -0.76 -4.31
C SER A 175 9.09 -0.33 -5.60
N ILE A 176 8.34 -1.25 -6.23
CA ILE A 176 7.47 -0.99 -7.38
C ILE A 176 6.17 -1.77 -7.25
N PHE A 177 5.06 -1.10 -7.54
CA PHE A 177 3.73 -1.69 -7.66
C PHE A 177 3.17 -1.47 -9.05
N VAL A 178 2.40 -2.46 -9.53
CA VAL A 178 1.65 -2.36 -10.79
C VAL A 178 0.16 -2.49 -10.50
N MET A 179 -0.65 -1.63 -11.12
CA MET A 179 -2.11 -1.59 -10.99
C MET A 179 -2.77 -1.77 -12.35
N ASP A 180 -3.81 -2.58 -12.41
CA ASP A 180 -4.74 -2.66 -13.55
C ASP A 180 -5.82 -1.58 -13.39
N THR A 181 -5.81 -0.57 -14.25
CA THR A 181 -6.74 0.56 -14.19
C THR A 181 -8.17 0.19 -14.57
N PHE A 182 -8.40 -0.99 -15.17
CA PHE A 182 -9.76 -1.45 -15.54
C PHE A 182 -10.45 -2.13 -14.36
N THR A 183 -9.68 -2.75 -13.48
CA THR A 183 -10.21 -3.46 -12.31
C THR A 183 -9.93 -2.72 -11.00
N ASP A 184 -9.16 -1.62 -11.07
CA ASP A 184 -8.67 -0.89 -9.89
C ASP A 184 -7.95 -1.79 -8.88
N ARG A 185 -7.20 -2.81 -9.35
CA ARG A 185 -6.49 -3.76 -8.49
C ARG A 185 -4.99 -3.65 -8.63
N ILE A 186 -4.30 -3.78 -7.50
CA ILE A 186 -2.86 -3.99 -7.49
C ILE A 186 -2.58 -5.41 -7.95
N VAL A 187 -1.85 -5.56 -9.06
CA VAL A 187 -1.64 -6.84 -9.74
C VAL A 187 -0.24 -7.42 -9.60
N ALA A 188 0.73 -6.61 -9.20
CA ALA A 188 2.10 -7.06 -8.95
C ALA A 188 2.86 -6.15 -8.01
N GLU A 189 3.86 -6.73 -7.32
CA GLU A 189 4.81 -6.05 -6.46
C GLU A 189 6.22 -6.62 -6.66
N TYR A 190 7.21 -5.74 -6.59
CA TYR A 190 8.57 -6.09 -6.22
C TYR A 190 9.05 -5.10 -5.17
N THR A 191 9.49 -5.62 -4.03
CA THR A 191 10.17 -4.85 -3.01
C THR A 191 11.40 -5.61 -2.57
N GLY A 192 12.55 -4.96 -2.64
CA GLY A 192 13.82 -5.61 -2.30
C GLY A 192 15.01 -4.67 -2.37
N ARG A 193 16.14 -5.17 -1.86
CA ARG A 193 17.42 -4.51 -1.98
C ARG A 193 18.44 -5.51 -2.52
N PRO A 194 18.53 -5.67 -3.86
CA PRO A 194 19.57 -6.48 -4.48
C PRO A 194 20.95 -5.86 -4.24
N ARG A 195 21.98 -6.63 -4.50
CA ARG A 195 23.38 -6.21 -4.28
C ARG A 195 23.74 -4.93 -5.00
N LEU A 196 23.23 -4.74 -6.23
CA LEU A 196 23.44 -3.55 -7.04
C LEU A 196 22.11 -2.85 -7.30
N ALA A 197 22.07 -1.53 -7.22
CA ALA A 197 20.89 -0.75 -7.56
C ALA A 197 20.42 -1.01 -9.01
N ASN A 198 21.35 -1.23 -9.93
CA ASN A 198 21.06 -1.57 -11.32
C ASN A 198 20.25 -2.88 -11.48
N ASP A 199 20.40 -3.84 -10.57
CA ASP A 199 19.62 -5.07 -10.61
C ASP A 199 18.13 -4.78 -10.29
N ALA A 200 17.85 -3.88 -9.35
CA ALA A 200 16.49 -3.42 -9.07
C ALA A 200 15.87 -2.67 -10.26
N TYR A 201 16.67 -1.83 -10.94
CA TYR A 201 16.22 -1.13 -12.15
C TYR A 201 15.90 -2.10 -13.29
N GLU A 202 16.70 -3.14 -13.44
CA GLU A 202 16.46 -4.17 -14.46
C GLU A 202 15.21 -4.97 -14.14
N ILE A 203 14.99 -5.36 -12.88
CA ILE A 203 13.76 -6.04 -12.45
C ILE A 203 12.53 -5.17 -12.75
N SER A 204 12.59 -3.88 -12.42
CA SER A 204 11.48 -2.95 -12.70
C SER A 204 11.24 -2.80 -14.21
N LEU A 205 12.26 -2.68 -15.03
CA LEU A 205 12.14 -2.58 -16.48
C LEU A 205 11.46 -3.82 -17.08
N ARG A 206 11.85 -5.02 -16.62
CA ARG A 206 11.22 -6.27 -17.06
C ARG A 206 9.76 -6.34 -16.64
N LEU A 207 9.45 -5.91 -15.42
CA LEU A 207 8.07 -5.88 -14.92
C LEU A 207 7.20 -4.92 -15.73
N LEU A 208 7.69 -3.71 -16.03
CA LEU A 208 7.00 -2.75 -16.88
C LEU A 208 6.77 -3.28 -18.30
N LYS A 209 7.76 -3.94 -18.89
CA LYS A 209 7.62 -4.60 -20.20
C LYS A 209 6.58 -5.73 -20.13
N PHE A 210 6.60 -6.54 -19.06
CA PHE A 210 5.71 -7.69 -18.89
C PHE A 210 4.24 -7.27 -18.83
N PHE A 211 3.94 -6.14 -18.18
CA PHE A 211 2.59 -5.59 -18.09
C PHE A 211 2.29 -4.53 -19.18
N ASN A 212 3.25 -4.16 -20.02
CA ASN A 212 3.17 -2.99 -20.91
C ASN A 212 2.72 -1.73 -20.15
N ALA A 213 3.27 -1.53 -18.95
CA ALA A 213 2.90 -0.48 -18.01
C ALA A 213 3.78 0.76 -18.18
N GLU A 214 3.23 1.93 -17.84
CA GLU A 214 3.99 3.16 -17.65
C GLU A 214 4.11 3.47 -16.16
N ALA A 215 5.31 3.89 -15.70
CA ALA A 215 5.58 4.14 -14.30
C ALA A 215 5.75 5.63 -13.99
N ASN A 216 5.05 6.11 -12.94
CA ASN A 216 5.48 7.28 -12.20
C ASN A 216 6.53 6.85 -11.17
N TYR A 217 7.53 7.70 -10.92
CA TYR A 217 8.60 7.38 -9.98
C TYR A 217 9.11 8.63 -9.28
N GLU A 218 9.68 8.44 -8.10
CA GLU A 218 10.38 9.51 -7.40
C GLU A 218 11.69 9.85 -8.13
N LYS A 219 11.72 11.02 -8.78
CA LYS A 219 12.87 11.47 -9.60
C LYS A 219 13.96 12.22 -8.83
N ASN A 220 13.86 12.31 -7.51
CA ASN A 220 14.88 12.92 -6.68
C ASN A 220 16.24 12.21 -6.85
N LEU A 221 16.17 10.91 -7.14
CA LEU A 221 17.31 10.06 -7.48
C LEU A 221 17.40 9.88 -9.01
N LYS A 222 18.59 9.87 -9.55
CA LYS A 222 18.81 9.89 -11.01
C LYS A 222 19.17 8.53 -11.62
N GLY A 223 19.52 7.54 -10.81
CA GLY A 223 20.00 6.24 -11.28
C GLY A 223 18.98 5.52 -12.14
N LEU A 224 17.74 5.42 -11.70
CA LEU A 224 16.64 4.80 -12.45
C LEU A 224 16.47 5.44 -13.83
N PHE A 225 16.38 6.77 -13.90
CA PHE A 225 16.25 7.50 -15.16
C PHE A 225 17.42 7.21 -16.10
N SER A 226 18.65 7.32 -15.60
CA SER A 226 19.86 7.09 -16.41
C SER A 226 19.94 5.66 -16.93
N TYR A 227 19.50 4.69 -16.13
CA TYR A 227 19.43 3.28 -16.53
C TYR A 227 18.46 3.04 -17.68
N PHE A 228 17.27 3.64 -17.62
CA PHE A 228 16.24 3.54 -18.66
C PHE A 228 16.64 4.31 -19.94
N ASP A 229 17.26 5.49 -19.79
CA ASP A 229 17.77 6.28 -20.92
C ASP A 229 18.84 5.53 -21.72
N ALA A 230 19.85 4.98 -21.03
CA ALA A 230 20.90 4.19 -21.64
C ALA A 230 20.38 2.97 -22.44
N ARG A 231 19.17 2.51 -22.18
CA ARG A 231 18.50 1.37 -22.85
C ARG A 231 17.42 1.79 -23.83
N ASN A 232 17.24 3.09 -24.09
CA ASN A 232 16.17 3.63 -24.93
C ASN A 232 14.76 3.22 -24.44
N CYS A 233 14.58 3.10 -23.12
CA CYS A 233 13.36 2.63 -22.47
C CYS A 233 12.59 3.74 -21.71
N LEU A 234 12.90 5.03 -21.94
CA LEU A 234 12.22 6.16 -21.29
C LEU A 234 10.72 6.22 -21.56
N HIS A 235 10.20 5.53 -22.57
CA HIS A 235 8.79 5.45 -22.88
C HIS A 235 7.98 4.63 -21.88
N TYR A 236 8.65 3.86 -20.99
CA TYR A 236 8.04 3.19 -19.84
C TYR A 236 7.95 4.08 -18.60
N LEU A 237 8.58 5.26 -18.61
CA LEU A 237 8.45 6.24 -17.54
C LEU A 237 7.48 7.33 -17.96
N CYS A 238 6.48 7.63 -17.12
CA CYS A 238 5.51 8.68 -17.41
C CYS A 238 6.13 10.08 -17.24
N ASN A 239 5.50 11.07 -17.83
CA ASN A 239 5.81 12.45 -17.53
C ASN A 239 5.22 12.82 -16.15
N THR A 240 5.75 13.89 -15.53
CA THR A 240 5.18 14.45 -14.32
C THR A 240 3.66 14.60 -14.48
N PRO A 241 2.85 14.03 -13.61
CA PRO A 241 1.39 14.04 -13.73
C PRO A 241 0.82 15.45 -13.88
N GLN A 242 -0.17 15.60 -14.76
CA GLN A 242 -0.76 16.91 -15.06
C GLN A 242 -1.43 17.52 -13.83
N VAL A 243 -2.04 16.69 -12.98
CA VAL A 243 -2.69 17.14 -11.73
C VAL A 243 -1.74 17.91 -10.81
N LEU A 244 -0.48 17.49 -10.72
CA LEU A 244 0.53 18.21 -9.90
C LEU A 244 0.86 19.59 -10.46
N LYS A 245 0.74 19.77 -11.78
CA LYS A 245 0.92 21.06 -12.45
C LYS A 245 -0.28 21.96 -12.19
N ASP A 246 -1.47 21.42 -12.29
CA ASP A 246 -2.73 22.15 -12.10
C ASP A 246 -2.90 22.60 -10.63
N MET A 247 -2.30 21.87 -9.70
CA MET A 247 -2.28 22.19 -8.26
C MET A 247 -1.06 23.06 -7.84
N ASP A 248 -0.24 23.53 -8.79
CA ASP A 248 1.00 24.29 -8.52
C ASP A 248 1.99 23.59 -7.57
N MET A 249 1.92 22.25 -7.46
CA MET A 249 2.79 21.47 -6.57
C MET A 249 4.19 21.23 -7.15
N VAL A 250 4.41 21.56 -8.43
CA VAL A 250 5.70 21.38 -9.12
C VAL A 250 6.18 22.68 -9.78
N LYS A 251 7.48 22.93 -9.69
CA LYS A 251 8.08 24.10 -10.32
C LYS A 251 8.08 23.95 -11.85
N SER A 252 7.82 25.04 -12.57
CA SER A 252 7.79 25.07 -14.04
C SER A 252 9.07 24.54 -14.71
N THR A 253 10.23 24.73 -14.08
CA THR A 253 11.52 24.22 -14.56
C THR A 253 11.60 22.69 -14.63
N ASN A 254 10.73 21.98 -13.92
CA ASN A 254 10.68 20.51 -13.88
C ASN A 254 9.78 19.91 -14.96
N LEU A 255 9.24 20.72 -15.89
CA LEU A 255 8.21 20.32 -16.84
C LEU A 255 8.71 20.12 -18.28
N TYR A 256 9.99 20.38 -18.56
CA TYR A 256 10.54 20.38 -19.91
C TYR A 256 11.70 19.39 -20.09
N GLY A 257 11.77 18.81 -21.28
CA GLY A 257 12.84 17.86 -21.67
C GLY A 257 12.91 16.65 -20.75
N ASN A 258 14.10 16.20 -20.43
CA ASN A 258 14.34 15.04 -19.55
C ASN A 258 13.83 15.29 -18.11
N ASN A 259 13.68 16.57 -17.70
CA ASN A 259 13.11 16.89 -16.40
C ASN A 259 11.58 16.70 -16.32
N ALA A 260 10.93 16.45 -17.47
CA ALA A 260 9.50 16.20 -17.51
C ALA A 260 9.12 14.79 -17.00
N LYS A 261 10.07 13.85 -16.88
CA LYS A 261 9.81 12.47 -16.43
C LYS A 261 9.76 12.37 -14.92
N GLY A 262 8.79 11.59 -14.42
CA GLY A 262 8.62 11.27 -13.00
C GLY A 262 8.18 12.47 -12.14
N THR A 263 8.06 12.22 -10.85
CA THR A 263 7.60 13.20 -9.84
C THR A 263 8.74 13.58 -8.90
N HIS A 264 8.96 14.89 -8.71
CA HIS A 264 9.89 15.36 -7.70
C HIS A 264 9.19 15.33 -6.33
N ALA A 265 9.47 14.30 -5.54
CA ALA A 265 8.86 14.15 -4.23
C ALA A 265 9.30 15.24 -3.26
N ASN A 266 8.32 15.80 -2.58
CA ASN A 266 8.49 16.72 -1.45
C ASN A 266 7.43 16.38 -0.40
N LEU A 267 7.47 17.08 0.73
CA LEU A 267 6.58 16.82 1.86
C LEU A 267 5.08 16.88 1.47
N GLU A 268 4.69 17.87 0.66
CA GLU A 268 3.30 18.08 0.24
C GLU A 268 2.84 16.99 -0.73
N ILE A 269 3.65 16.66 -1.72
CA ILE A 269 3.37 15.60 -2.70
C ILE A 269 3.27 14.25 -1.98
N ASN A 270 4.20 13.95 -1.08
CA ASN A 270 4.16 12.71 -0.31
C ASN A 270 2.94 12.64 0.62
N LYS A 271 2.56 13.76 1.23
CA LYS A 271 1.32 13.83 2.02
C LYS A 271 0.09 13.59 1.16
N TRP A 272 0.03 14.19 -0.02
CA TRP A 272 -1.07 14.00 -0.95
C TRP A 272 -1.15 12.57 -1.47
N GLY A 273 -0.02 11.96 -1.84
CA GLY A 273 0.04 10.55 -2.24
C GLY A 273 -0.52 9.60 -1.15
N ARG A 274 -0.21 9.87 0.13
CA ARG A 274 -0.79 9.10 1.24
C ARG A 274 -2.30 9.31 1.41
N LEU A 275 -2.79 10.53 1.20
CA LEU A 275 -4.23 10.81 1.22
C LEU A 275 -4.98 10.06 0.12
N LEU A 276 -4.42 10.01 -1.10
CA LEU A 276 -4.99 9.25 -2.22
C LEU A 276 -5.02 7.74 -1.92
N GLN A 277 -3.97 7.19 -1.32
CA GLN A 277 -3.94 5.79 -0.87
C GLN A 277 -5.04 5.52 0.17
N ALA A 278 -5.18 6.38 1.18
CA ALA A 278 -6.21 6.23 2.22
C ALA A 278 -7.63 6.35 1.62
N GLN A 279 -7.83 7.26 0.69
CA GLN A 279 -9.09 7.39 -0.04
C GLN A 279 -9.40 6.14 -0.88
N TYR A 280 -8.42 5.62 -1.61
CA TYR A 280 -8.56 4.37 -2.36
C TYR A 280 -9.00 3.22 -1.44
N MET A 281 -8.32 3.02 -0.31
CA MET A 281 -8.65 1.96 0.64
C MET A 281 -10.08 2.06 1.18
N SER A 282 -10.58 3.29 1.38
CA SER A 282 -11.90 3.56 1.95
C SER A 282 -13.03 3.61 0.92
N THR A 283 -12.69 3.52 -0.38
CA THR A 283 -13.68 3.53 -1.47
C THR A 283 -14.31 2.16 -1.63
N ARG A 284 -15.61 2.10 -1.89
CA ARG A 284 -16.30 0.84 -2.24
C ARG A 284 -15.72 0.26 -3.52
N TYR A 285 -15.53 -1.06 -3.53
CA TYR A 285 -15.04 -1.74 -4.72
C TYR A 285 -16.11 -1.78 -5.82
N ASN A 286 -17.36 -2.02 -5.45
CA ASN A 286 -18.48 -2.12 -6.38
C ASN A 286 -19.55 -1.08 -6.04
N GLU A 287 -19.44 0.12 -6.60
CA GLU A 287 -20.37 1.22 -6.31
C GLU A 287 -21.79 0.98 -6.85
N GLY A 288 -21.94 0.07 -7.83
CA GLY A 288 -23.23 -0.26 -8.46
C GLY A 288 -24.01 -1.37 -7.76
N ASP A 289 -23.43 -2.03 -6.75
CA ASP A 289 -24.05 -3.13 -6.01
C ASP A 289 -24.23 -2.73 -4.54
N GLU A 290 -25.46 -2.46 -4.14
CA GLU A 290 -25.80 -2.06 -2.76
C GLU A 290 -25.55 -3.18 -1.75
N GLU A 291 -25.55 -4.45 -2.19
CA GLU A 291 -25.32 -5.62 -1.33
C GLU A 291 -23.81 -5.89 -1.12
N ASP A 292 -22.97 -5.48 -2.07
CA ASP A 292 -21.51 -5.60 -1.93
C ASP A 292 -20.94 -4.43 -1.13
N LEU A 293 -20.70 -4.65 0.14
CA LEU A 293 -20.06 -3.67 1.05
C LEU A 293 -18.54 -3.73 1.04
N SER A 294 -17.92 -4.48 0.12
CA SER A 294 -16.47 -4.59 0.07
C SER A 294 -15.81 -3.27 -0.30
N LEU A 295 -14.70 -2.97 0.37
CA LEU A 295 -13.83 -1.83 0.06
C LEU A 295 -12.72 -2.27 -0.88
N LYS A 296 -12.13 -1.33 -1.63
CA LYS A 296 -10.92 -1.60 -2.42
C LYS A 296 -9.77 -2.11 -1.56
N LEU A 297 -9.73 -1.73 -0.28
CA LEU A 297 -8.86 -2.32 0.74
C LEU A 297 -8.88 -3.86 0.74
N HIS A 298 -10.07 -4.47 0.65
CA HIS A 298 -10.24 -5.93 0.72
C HIS A 298 -9.70 -6.68 -0.52
N HIS A 299 -9.29 -5.94 -1.56
CA HIS A 299 -8.66 -6.47 -2.76
C HIS A 299 -7.14 -6.25 -2.81
N ILE A 300 -6.56 -5.58 -1.79
CA ILE A 300 -5.11 -5.43 -1.66
C ILE A 300 -4.52 -6.73 -1.15
N ARG A 301 -3.63 -7.34 -1.94
CA ARG A 301 -3.02 -8.64 -1.62
C ARG A 301 -1.65 -8.53 -0.95
N THR A 302 -1.03 -7.37 -1.00
CA THR A 302 0.28 -7.13 -0.39
C THR A 302 0.15 -6.83 1.09
N ILE A 303 0.30 -7.87 1.92
CA ILE A 303 0.26 -7.76 3.39
C ILE A 303 1.32 -6.81 3.93
N PRO A 304 2.60 -6.86 3.49
CA PRO A 304 3.64 -5.97 4.02
C PRO A 304 3.35 -4.48 3.77
N TYR A 305 2.70 -4.13 2.66
CA TYR A 305 2.26 -2.76 2.43
C TYR A 305 1.20 -2.31 3.45
N LEU A 306 0.25 -3.18 3.76
CA LEU A 306 -0.77 -2.89 4.78
C LEU A 306 -0.15 -2.74 6.18
N GLU A 307 0.86 -3.56 6.50
CA GLU A 307 1.63 -3.47 7.73
C GLU A 307 2.42 -2.15 7.81
N GLU A 308 3.02 -1.70 6.69
CA GLU A 308 3.67 -0.38 6.60
C GLU A 308 2.67 0.77 6.82
N CYS A 309 1.45 0.68 6.26
CA CYS A 309 0.40 1.68 6.49
C CYS A 309 -0.01 1.79 7.96
N ILE A 310 -0.08 0.66 8.68
CA ILE A 310 -0.37 0.63 10.12
C ILE A 310 0.79 1.26 10.92
N ALA A 311 2.04 0.93 10.56
CA ALA A 311 3.24 1.36 11.26
C ALA A 311 3.67 2.78 10.89
N TRP A 312 3.10 3.35 9.83
CA TRP A 312 3.55 4.60 9.26
C TRP A 312 3.63 5.74 10.28
N ASN A 313 4.73 6.45 10.25
CA ASN A 313 5.00 7.67 11.00
C ASN A 313 5.97 8.57 10.20
N SER A 314 6.16 9.82 10.63
CA SER A 314 7.01 10.79 9.93
C SER A 314 8.50 10.50 9.96
N ASP A 315 8.95 9.67 10.90
CA ASP A 315 10.37 9.45 11.20
C ASP A 315 10.88 8.11 10.66
N GLY A 316 9.95 7.25 10.23
CA GLY A 316 10.24 5.93 9.68
C GLY A 316 10.51 5.95 8.17
N ASN A 317 11.10 4.87 7.68
CA ASN A 317 11.28 4.59 6.27
C ASN A 317 10.26 3.54 5.82
N PHE A 318 9.39 3.90 4.87
CA PHE A 318 8.26 3.09 4.40
C PHE A 318 8.25 3.08 2.87
N ASP A 319 9.13 2.28 2.29
CA ASP A 319 9.42 2.28 0.85
C ASP A 319 8.20 1.82 0.02
N ARG A 320 7.39 0.90 0.53
CA ARG A 320 6.14 0.48 -0.13
C ARG A 320 5.09 1.58 -0.14
N VAL A 321 4.94 2.29 0.97
CA VAL A 321 4.02 3.45 1.06
C VAL A 321 4.46 4.54 0.10
N SER A 322 5.76 4.79 -0.05
CA SER A 322 6.31 5.76 -0.99
C SER A 322 6.05 5.37 -2.43
N ALA A 323 6.35 4.12 -2.82
CA ALA A 323 6.09 3.60 -4.17
C ALA A 323 4.60 3.62 -4.52
N MET A 324 3.75 3.23 -3.58
CA MET A 324 2.29 3.29 -3.74
C MET A 324 1.82 4.74 -3.85
N GLY A 325 2.44 5.68 -3.15
CA GLY A 325 2.20 7.12 -3.31
C GLY A 325 2.46 7.59 -4.74
N MET A 326 3.57 7.15 -5.36
CA MET A 326 3.87 7.45 -6.76
C MET A 326 2.86 6.82 -7.73
N LEU A 327 2.30 5.66 -7.39
CA LEU A 327 1.27 4.99 -8.20
C LEU A 327 -0.04 5.78 -8.25
N PHE A 328 -0.47 6.33 -7.12
CA PHE A 328 -1.76 7.03 -7.01
C PHE A 328 -1.70 8.51 -7.42
N ILE A 329 -0.53 9.10 -7.51
CA ILE A 329 -0.30 10.45 -8.04
C ILE A 329 -0.33 10.43 -9.57
#